data_b8da12f54694bcc97b49ebf47d56b709
#
_entry.id   b8da12f54694bcc97b49ebf47d56b709
#
_cell.length_a   1.000
_cell.length_b   1.000
_cell.length_c   1.000
_cell.angle_alpha   90.00
_cell.angle_beta   90.00
_cell.angle_gamma   90.00
#
_symmetry.space_group_name_H-M   'P 1'
#
loop_
_entity.id
_entity.type
_entity.pdbx_description
1 polymer ?
#
loop_
_entity_poly.entity_id
_entity_poly.type
_entity_poly.pdbx_seq_one_letter_code
_entity_poly.pdbx_strand_id
1 'polypeptide(L)'
;MKIGFLCGSFDPVHIGHLHMITVALASNYIDKVIVIPTMQNPWKKDAPLPFDIRCTFIKDAIAPFGDKCELSRVEELVEGTKYFYKTSKILREQFKDDELYIIAGTDVVKQIHNWKNYDEEIAPYFKVIEIARNSQYNHDPSTKDGSIILSAPTMDVSSTLVRTMLQNGQNPYPYITSSICDAIKTYKFYTDGQEEGIKEWFKNFKR
;
A
#
# COMPACT_ATOMS: atom_id res chain seq x y z
N MET A 1 15.44 -11.88 8.40
CA MET A 1 15.30 -10.42 8.21
C MET A 1 14.04 -9.93 8.91
N LYS A 2 13.86 -8.61 9.02
CA LYS A 2 12.61 -8.00 9.50
C LYS A 2 11.85 -7.46 8.30
N ILE A 3 10.77 -8.11 7.93
CA ILE A 3 9.99 -7.82 6.71
C ILE A 3 8.71 -7.09 7.06
N GLY A 4 8.53 -5.90 6.52
CA GLY A 4 7.31 -5.10 6.69
C GLY A 4 6.39 -5.20 5.47
N PHE A 5 5.13 -5.53 5.70
CA PHE A 5 4.11 -5.62 4.67
C PHE A 5 3.21 -4.37 4.71
N LEU A 6 3.21 -3.60 3.63
CA LEU A 6 2.32 -2.46 3.45
C LEU A 6 1.21 -2.84 2.48
N CYS A 7 0.01 -3.08 3.03
CA CYS A 7 -1.17 -3.50 2.26
C CYS A 7 -2.10 -2.32 2.00
N GLY A 8 -2.66 -2.27 0.79
CA GLY A 8 -3.60 -1.21 0.44
C GLY A 8 -4.15 -1.32 -0.97
N SER A 9 -5.13 -0.49 -1.30
CA SER A 9 -5.67 -0.42 -2.66
C SER A 9 -4.71 0.24 -3.64
N PHE A 10 -3.95 1.26 -3.20
CA PHE A 10 -3.01 2.04 -3.99
C PHE A 10 -3.61 2.53 -5.30
N ASP A 11 -4.71 3.28 -5.19
CA ASP A 11 -5.53 3.63 -6.34
C ASP A 11 -5.79 5.17 -6.44
N PRO A 12 -4.73 5.93 -6.86
CA PRO A 12 -3.36 5.50 -7.10
C PRO A 12 -2.48 5.47 -5.84
N VAL A 13 -1.30 4.88 -5.98
CA VAL A 13 -0.20 5.08 -5.02
C VAL A 13 0.17 6.56 -4.98
N HIS A 14 0.54 7.07 -3.78
CA HIS A 14 0.84 8.49 -3.57
C HIS A 14 1.94 8.68 -2.53
N ILE A 15 2.45 9.92 -2.40
CA ILE A 15 3.57 10.24 -1.49
C ILE A 15 3.33 9.82 -0.04
N GLY A 16 2.08 9.80 0.43
CA GLY A 16 1.76 9.29 1.77
C GLY A 16 2.13 7.82 1.96
N HIS A 17 1.96 6.99 0.94
CA HIS A 17 2.41 5.60 0.97
C HIS A 17 3.95 5.52 0.95
N LEU A 18 4.62 6.32 0.11
CA LEU A 18 6.08 6.37 0.04
C LEU A 18 6.67 6.87 1.36
N HIS A 19 6.02 7.83 2.01
CA HIS A 19 6.38 8.30 3.33
C HIS A 19 6.33 7.18 4.38
N MET A 20 5.27 6.36 4.37
CA MET A 20 5.17 5.20 5.28
C MET A 20 6.32 4.21 5.06
N ILE A 21 6.68 3.93 3.80
CA ILE A 21 7.84 3.09 3.46
C ILE A 21 9.13 3.69 4.00
N THR A 22 9.34 4.99 3.77
CA THR A 22 10.52 5.72 4.24
C THR A 22 10.65 5.65 5.76
N VAL A 23 9.58 5.95 6.49
CA VAL A 23 9.58 5.93 7.97
C VAL A 23 9.87 4.53 8.49
N ALA A 24 9.25 3.50 7.91
CA ALA A 24 9.50 2.12 8.31
C ALA A 24 10.96 1.71 8.11
N LEU A 25 11.53 1.99 6.94
CA LEU A 25 12.93 1.65 6.63
C LEU A 25 13.93 2.46 7.47
N ALA A 26 13.62 3.71 7.81
CA ALA A 26 14.48 4.56 8.64
C ALA A 26 14.46 4.17 10.13
N SER A 27 13.48 3.38 10.58
CA SER A 27 13.28 3.05 11.99
C SER A 27 14.22 1.99 12.56
N ASN A 28 15.00 1.30 11.73
CA ASN A 28 15.78 0.09 12.08
C ASN A 28 14.94 -1.10 12.59
N TYR A 29 13.61 -1.00 12.55
CA TYR A 29 12.69 -2.11 12.85
C TYR A 29 12.38 -2.96 11.62
N ILE A 30 12.66 -2.45 10.41
CA ILE A 30 12.36 -3.09 9.15
C ILE A 30 13.59 -3.07 8.25
N ASP A 31 13.99 -4.23 7.77
CA ASP A 31 15.09 -4.36 6.80
C ASP A 31 14.61 -4.17 5.37
N LYS A 32 13.35 -4.61 5.08
CA LYS A 32 12.75 -4.58 3.76
C LYS A 32 11.24 -4.38 3.86
N VAL A 33 10.69 -3.58 2.94
CA VAL A 33 9.23 -3.40 2.81
C VAL A 33 8.72 -4.13 1.57
N ILE A 34 7.62 -4.85 1.75
CA ILE A 34 6.89 -5.50 0.66
C ILE A 34 5.53 -4.81 0.52
N VAL A 35 5.30 -4.20 -0.62
CA VAL A 35 4.02 -3.53 -0.94
C VAL A 35 3.07 -4.55 -1.57
N ILE A 36 1.90 -4.72 -0.97
CA ILE A 36 0.89 -5.68 -1.40
C ILE A 36 -0.37 -4.91 -1.81
N PRO A 37 -0.61 -4.69 -3.11
CA PRO A 37 -1.86 -4.14 -3.58
C PRO A 37 -3.00 -5.15 -3.41
N THR A 38 -4.13 -4.70 -2.86
CA THR A 38 -5.33 -5.53 -2.78
C THR A 38 -5.94 -5.68 -4.18
N MET A 39 -6.20 -6.93 -4.60
CA MET A 39 -6.92 -7.19 -5.86
C MET A 39 -8.37 -6.71 -5.76
N GLN A 40 -9.03 -7.09 -4.68
CA GLN A 40 -10.39 -6.69 -4.36
C GLN A 40 -10.46 -6.40 -2.87
N ASN A 41 -10.70 -5.15 -2.51
CA ASN A 41 -10.92 -4.81 -1.13
C ASN A 41 -12.34 -5.26 -0.73
N PRO A 42 -12.51 -6.24 0.19
CA PRO A 42 -13.83 -6.74 0.57
C PRO A 42 -14.73 -5.68 1.22
N TRP A 43 -14.14 -4.57 1.67
CA TRP A 43 -14.83 -3.45 2.31
C TRP A 43 -15.14 -2.28 1.36
N LYS A 44 -14.61 -2.30 0.12
CA LYS A 44 -14.83 -1.27 -0.89
C LYS A 44 -15.47 -1.88 -2.12
N LYS A 45 -16.59 -1.29 -2.57
CA LYS A 45 -17.32 -1.80 -3.73
C LYS A 45 -16.59 -1.60 -5.05
N ASP A 46 -15.74 -0.57 -5.15
CA ASP A 46 -15.10 -0.18 -6.41
C ASP A 46 -13.62 0.10 -6.22
N ALA A 47 -12.76 -0.62 -6.94
CA ALA A 47 -11.41 -0.18 -7.26
C ALA A 47 -11.48 0.44 -8.68
N PRO A 48 -11.25 1.74 -8.85
CA PRO A 48 -11.44 2.40 -10.15
C PRO A 48 -10.47 1.90 -11.23
N LEU A 49 -9.26 1.44 -10.85
CA LEU A 49 -8.29 0.89 -11.81
C LEU A 49 -8.02 -0.60 -11.63
N PRO A 50 -7.87 -1.33 -12.74
CA PRO A 50 -7.44 -2.73 -12.73
C PRO A 50 -6.17 -2.94 -11.92
N PHE A 51 -6.06 -4.15 -11.35
CA PHE A 51 -4.94 -4.56 -10.50
C PHE A 51 -3.58 -4.37 -11.18
N ASP A 52 -3.45 -4.77 -12.46
CA ASP A 52 -2.19 -4.65 -13.22
C ASP A 52 -1.73 -3.20 -13.38
N ILE A 53 -2.64 -2.26 -13.63
CA ILE A 53 -2.31 -0.83 -13.76
C ILE A 53 -1.81 -0.31 -12.42
N ARG A 54 -2.48 -0.65 -11.32
CA ARG A 54 -2.06 -0.26 -9.97
C ARG A 54 -0.71 -0.85 -9.60
N CYS A 55 -0.45 -2.11 -9.96
CA CYS A 55 0.86 -2.75 -9.79
C CYS A 55 1.96 -2.01 -10.56
N THR A 56 1.70 -1.59 -11.79
CA THR A 56 2.66 -0.81 -12.59
C THR A 56 2.98 0.52 -11.92
N PHE A 57 1.98 1.23 -11.43
CA PHE A 57 2.17 2.50 -10.70
C PHE A 57 2.96 2.31 -9.40
N ILE A 58 2.67 1.24 -8.65
CA ILE A 58 3.43 0.94 -7.44
C ILE A 58 4.90 0.66 -7.79
N LYS A 59 5.14 -0.20 -8.79
CA LYS A 59 6.51 -0.55 -9.21
C LYS A 59 7.32 0.68 -9.59
N ASP A 60 6.71 1.60 -10.33
CA ASP A 60 7.33 2.88 -10.69
C ASP A 60 7.62 3.75 -9.45
N ALA A 61 6.63 3.92 -8.57
CA ALA A 61 6.75 4.78 -7.41
C ALA A 61 7.79 4.29 -6.39
N ILE A 62 7.94 2.97 -6.22
CA ILE A 62 8.89 2.39 -5.25
C ILE A 62 10.28 2.16 -5.83
N ALA A 63 10.50 2.34 -7.12
CA ALA A 63 11.79 2.11 -7.78
C ALA A 63 12.98 2.82 -7.08
N PRO A 64 12.84 4.05 -6.54
CA PRO A 64 13.92 4.72 -5.82
C PRO A 64 14.41 4.01 -4.56
N PHE A 65 13.62 3.09 -3.98
CA PHE A 65 14.02 2.35 -2.78
C PHE A 65 14.94 1.15 -3.08
N GLY A 66 15.13 0.80 -4.37
CA GLY A 66 15.95 -0.34 -4.77
C GLY A 66 15.52 -1.65 -4.10
N ASP A 67 16.50 -2.45 -3.67
CA ASP A 67 16.26 -3.76 -3.04
C ASP A 67 15.57 -3.69 -1.67
N LYS A 68 15.44 -2.49 -1.09
CA LYS A 68 14.78 -2.28 0.20
C LYS A 68 13.25 -2.28 0.12
N CYS A 69 12.69 -2.15 -1.09
CA CYS A 69 11.25 -2.16 -1.27
C CYS A 69 10.86 -2.88 -2.56
N GLU A 70 9.93 -3.80 -2.47
CA GLU A 70 9.42 -4.53 -3.64
C GLU A 70 7.91 -4.67 -3.65
N LEU A 71 7.36 -4.84 -4.84
CA LEU A 71 5.96 -5.16 -5.08
C LEU A 71 5.75 -6.67 -4.99
N SER A 72 4.75 -7.10 -4.22
CA SER A 72 4.28 -8.49 -4.24
C SER A 72 2.87 -8.58 -4.85
N ARG A 73 2.70 -9.54 -5.74
CA ARG A 73 1.40 -9.90 -6.34
C ARG A 73 0.76 -11.10 -5.64
N VAL A 74 1.10 -11.34 -4.39
CA VAL A 74 0.69 -12.53 -3.62
C VAL A 74 -0.82 -12.75 -3.59
N GLU A 75 -1.62 -11.68 -3.67
CA GLU A 75 -3.08 -11.83 -3.69
C GLU A 75 -3.64 -12.53 -4.93
N GLU A 76 -2.87 -12.64 -6.02
CA GLU A 76 -3.25 -13.46 -7.17
C GLU A 76 -3.32 -14.96 -6.83
N LEU A 77 -2.52 -15.40 -5.87
CA LEU A 77 -2.46 -16.79 -5.41
C LEU A 77 -3.59 -17.13 -4.42
N VAL A 78 -4.31 -16.14 -3.92
CA VAL A 78 -5.42 -16.35 -2.97
C VAL A 78 -6.69 -16.70 -3.73
N GLU A 79 -7.33 -17.79 -3.37
CA GLU A 79 -8.61 -18.20 -3.95
C GLU A 79 -9.82 -17.52 -3.26
N GLY A 80 -10.82 -17.17 -4.06
CA GLY A 80 -12.07 -16.53 -3.61
C GLY A 80 -11.84 -15.15 -3.00
N THR A 81 -12.60 -14.80 -1.95
CA THR A 81 -12.49 -13.48 -1.30
C THR A 81 -11.12 -13.24 -0.70
N LYS A 82 -10.52 -12.09 -1.03
CA LYS A 82 -9.16 -11.70 -0.69
C LYS A 82 -9.07 -11.12 0.74
N TYR A 83 -9.34 -11.94 1.74
CA TYR A 83 -9.09 -11.56 3.14
C TYR A 83 -7.62 -11.75 3.50
N PHE A 84 -7.06 -10.81 4.26
CA PHE A 84 -5.64 -10.81 4.61
C PHE A 84 -5.18 -12.09 5.33
N TYR A 85 -6.03 -12.76 6.13
CA TYR A 85 -5.64 -14.03 6.77
C TYR A 85 -5.28 -15.14 5.76
N LYS A 86 -5.82 -15.11 4.55
CA LYS A 86 -5.42 -16.05 3.48
C LYS A 86 -4.08 -15.67 2.88
N THR A 87 -3.88 -14.38 2.64
CA THR A 87 -2.60 -13.82 2.19
C THR A 87 -1.50 -14.09 3.22
N SER A 88 -1.81 -13.93 4.51
CA SER A 88 -0.86 -14.16 5.61
C SER A 88 -0.32 -15.59 5.65
N LYS A 89 -1.12 -16.60 5.31
CA LYS A 89 -0.66 -17.99 5.22
C LYS A 89 0.43 -18.18 4.17
N ILE A 90 0.24 -17.58 3.00
CA ILE A 90 1.24 -17.65 1.92
C ILE A 90 2.51 -16.89 2.32
N LEU A 91 2.37 -15.70 2.92
CA LEU A 91 3.51 -14.91 3.37
C LEU A 91 4.34 -15.64 4.44
N ARG A 92 3.69 -16.31 5.39
CA ARG A 92 4.38 -17.11 6.43
C ARG A 92 5.25 -18.22 5.84
N GLU A 93 4.76 -18.89 4.78
CA GLU A 93 5.53 -19.93 4.08
C GLU A 93 6.68 -19.32 3.29
N GLN A 94 6.47 -18.19 2.60
CA GLN A 94 7.50 -17.53 1.80
C GLN A 94 8.62 -16.94 2.67
N PHE A 95 8.30 -16.47 3.88
CA PHE A 95 9.21 -15.75 4.79
C PHE A 95 9.31 -16.45 6.15
N LYS A 96 9.31 -17.80 6.16
CA LYS A 96 9.26 -18.61 7.38
C LYS A 96 10.40 -18.37 8.37
N ASP A 97 11.55 -17.91 7.88
CA ASP A 97 12.76 -17.66 8.67
C ASP A 97 12.91 -16.17 9.05
N ASP A 98 11.91 -15.34 8.76
CA ASP A 98 11.93 -13.90 8.95
C ASP A 98 10.96 -13.45 10.03
N GLU A 99 11.20 -12.27 10.62
CA GLU A 99 10.23 -11.59 11.47
C GLU A 99 9.27 -10.77 10.60
N LEU A 100 7.96 -10.99 10.78
CA LEU A 100 6.93 -10.42 9.93
C LEU A 100 6.20 -9.27 10.62
N TYR A 101 6.04 -8.16 9.91
CA TYR A 101 5.41 -6.95 10.41
C TYR A 101 4.35 -6.45 9.44
N ILE A 102 3.20 -6.02 9.96
CA ILE A 102 2.21 -5.25 9.22
C ILE A 102 2.52 -3.77 9.45
N ILE A 103 2.74 -3.02 8.37
CA ILE A 103 2.89 -1.57 8.41
C ILE A 103 1.55 -0.95 8.11
N ALA A 104 1.02 -0.13 9.03
CA ALA A 104 -0.27 0.49 8.87
C ALA A 104 -0.33 1.89 9.49
N GLY A 105 -1.21 2.74 8.98
CA GLY A 105 -1.55 4.01 9.62
C GLY A 105 -2.51 3.81 10.79
N THR A 106 -2.59 4.79 11.67
CA THR A 106 -3.45 4.79 12.88
C THR A 106 -4.89 4.35 12.60
N ASP A 107 -5.47 4.79 11.48
CA ASP A 107 -6.87 4.47 11.14
C ASP A 107 -7.09 2.97 10.88
N VAL A 108 -6.09 2.30 10.28
CA VAL A 108 -6.11 0.87 10.03
C VAL A 108 -5.86 0.10 11.33
N VAL A 109 -4.87 0.54 12.13
CA VAL A 109 -4.52 -0.12 13.40
C VAL A 109 -5.70 -0.14 14.35
N LYS A 110 -6.47 0.94 14.45
CA LYS A 110 -7.70 1.00 15.27
C LYS A 110 -8.75 -0.05 14.88
N GLN A 111 -8.71 -0.56 13.67
CA GLN A 111 -9.69 -1.51 13.13
C GLN A 111 -9.08 -2.90 12.84
N ILE A 112 -7.79 -3.09 13.07
CA ILE A 112 -7.07 -4.31 12.67
C ILE A 112 -7.64 -5.57 13.35
N HIS A 113 -8.12 -5.44 14.58
CA HIS A 113 -8.78 -6.53 15.32
C HIS A 113 -10.11 -6.98 14.69
N ASN A 114 -10.72 -6.15 13.84
CA ASN A 114 -11.92 -6.51 13.09
C ASN A 114 -11.60 -7.28 11.79
N TRP A 115 -10.32 -7.47 11.47
CA TRP A 115 -9.95 -8.26 10.33
C TRP A 115 -10.33 -9.73 10.57
N LYS A 116 -10.86 -10.36 9.54
CA LYS A 116 -11.32 -11.74 9.62
C LYS A 116 -10.18 -12.65 10.11
N ASN A 117 -10.46 -13.44 11.14
CA ASN A 117 -9.53 -14.38 11.77
C ASN A 117 -8.22 -13.72 12.26
N TYR A 118 -8.31 -12.45 12.74
CA TYR A 118 -7.12 -11.71 13.17
C TYR A 118 -6.40 -12.41 14.32
N ASP A 119 -7.11 -12.76 15.39
CA ASP A 119 -6.51 -13.31 16.61
C ASP A 119 -5.89 -14.69 16.39
N GLU A 120 -6.47 -15.53 15.52
CA GLU A 120 -5.99 -16.90 15.30
C GLU A 120 -4.96 -16.99 14.17
N GLU A 121 -5.10 -16.18 13.12
CA GLU A 121 -4.36 -16.38 11.87
C GLU A 121 -3.39 -15.25 11.52
N ILE A 122 -3.47 -14.10 12.22
CA ILE A 122 -2.64 -12.94 11.92
C ILE A 122 -1.79 -12.57 13.13
N ALA A 123 -2.40 -12.22 14.26
CA ALA A 123 -1.72 -11.70 15.44
C ALA A 123 -0.60 -12.61 16.00
N PRO A 124 -0.71 -13.96 15.96
CA PRO A 124 0.37 -14.82 16.43
C PRO A 124 1.66 -14.78 15.58
N TYR A 125 1.56 -14.29 14.35
CA TYR A 125 2.65 -14.37 13.35
C TYR A 125 3.17 -13.01 12.90
N PHE A 126 2.38 -11.96 13.05
CA PHE A 126 2.73 -10.62 12.59
C PHE A 126 2.71 -9.64 13.74
N LYS A 127 3.80 -8.91 13.92
CA LYS A 127 3.83 -7.72 14.74
C LYS A 127 3.24 -6.54 13.95
N VAL A 128 2.75 -5.52 14.63
CA VAL A 128 2.19 -4.33 13.97
C VAL A 128 3.12 -3.14 14.17
N ILE A 129 3.42 -2.44 13.07
CA ILE A 129 4.07 -1.13 13.09
C ILE A 129 3.01 -0.10 12.72
N GLU A 130 2.67 0.75 13.67
CA GLU A 130 1.81 1.90 13.44
C GLU A 130 2.64 3.10 13.02
N ILE A 131 2.37 3.65 11.84
CA ILE A 131 2.87 4.97 11.46
C ILE A 131 1.87 6.00 11.93
N ALA A 132 2.14 6.58 13.08
CA ALA A 132 1.26 7.58 13.70
C ALA A 132 1.44 8.93 13.03
N ARG A 133 0.30 9.54 12.65
CA ARG A 133 0.25 10.93 12.19
C ARG A 133 0.41 11.86 13.39
N ASN A 134 1.61 12.34 13.63
CA ASN A 134 1.89 13.27 14.71
C ASN A 134 2.67 14.48 14.17
N SER A 135 2.33 15.67 14.64
CA SER A 135 3.04 16.90 14.30
C SER A 135 4.47 16.96 14.87
N GLN A 136 4.76 16.12 15.86
CA GLN A 136 6.10 15.99 16.44
C GLN A 136 6.71 14.65 16.04
N TYR A 137 7.84 14.73 15.36
CA TYR A 137 8.67 13.57 15.08
C TYR A 137 9.33 13.12 16.38
N ASN A 138 9.04 11.91 16.82
CA ASN A 138 9.73 11.28 17.94
C ASN A 138 10.58 10.13 17.42
N HIS A 139 11.89 10.20 17.64
CA HIS A 139 12.83 9.14 17.24
C HIS A 139 12.70 7.88 18.09
N ASP A 140 12.14 7.99 19.30
CA ASP A 140 11.96 6.84 20.17
C ASP A 140 10.62 6.17 19.88
N PRO A 141 10.64 4.92 19.38
CA PRO A 141 9.41 4.16 19.21
C PRO A 141 8.76 3.92 20.56
N SER A 142 7.46 4.11 20.60
CA SER A 142 6.67 3.67 21.76
C SER A 142 5.91 2.39 21.42
N THR A 143 5.56 1.63 22.45
CA THR A 143 4.73 0.43 22.31
C THR A 143 3.37 0.68 22.95
N LYS A 144 2.30 0.39 22.22
CA LYS A 144 0.94 0.44 22.74
C LYS A 144 0.16 -0.75 22.20
N ASP A 145 -0.52 -1.47 23.08
CA ASP A 145 -1.36 -2.61 22.72
C ASP A 145 -0.65 -3.65 21.82
N GLY A 146 0.67 -3.87 22.07
CA GLY A 146 1.49 -4.79 21.30
C GLY A 146 2.01 -4.25 19.95
N SER A 147 1.62 -3.03 19.55
CA SER A 147 2.11 -2.38 18.33
C SER A 147 3.32 -1.51 18.61
N ILE A 148 4.25 -1.46 17.66
CA ILE A 148 5.37 -0.51 17.63
C ILE A 148 4.86 0.78 16.97
N ILE A 149 4.89 1.89 17.68
CA ILE A 149 4.42 3.19 17.15
C ILE A 149 5.62 4.00 16.69
N LEU A 150 5.64 4.32 15.41
CA LEU A 150 6.59 5.24 14.80
C LEU A 150 5.87 6.56 14.53
N SER A 151 6.32 7.62 15.18
CA SER A 151 5.80 8.96 14.95
C SER A 151 6.47 9.60 13.74
N ALA A 152 5.68 10.11 12.82
CA ALA A 152 6.16 10.75 11.61
C ALA A 152 5.36 12.02 11.29
N PRO A 153 5.96 13.00 10.60
CA PRO A 153 5.24 14.18 10.13
C PRO A 153 3.98 13.78 9.36
N THR A 154 2.91 14.52 9.58
CA THR A 154 1.63 14.23 8.92
C THR A 154 1.74 14.52 7.42
N MET A 155 1.41 13.52 6.60
CA MET A 155 1.18 13.67 5.17
C MET A 155 -0.33 13.63 4.94
N ASP A 156 -0.94 14.80 4.80
CA ASP A 156 -2.39 14.89 4.59
C ASP A 156 -2.74 14.69 3.11
N VAL A 157 -2.60 13.45 2.67
CA VAL A 157 -2.89 13.01 1.31
C VAL A 157 -3.59 11.64 1.33
N SER A 158 -4.52 11.46 0.40
CA SER A 158 -5.21 10.19 0.20
C SER A 158 -5.44 9.93 -1.29
N SER A 159 -5.61 8.68 -1.68
CA SER A 159 -5.98 8.33 -3.06
C SER A 159 -7.31 9.01 -3.46
N THR A 160 -8.24 9.18 -2.52
CA THR A 160 -9.49 9.90 -2.77
C THR A 160 -9.24 11.36 -3.13
N LEU A 161 -8.38 12.06 -2.37
CA LEU A 161 -7.99 13.43 -2.71
C LEU A 161 -7.40 13.51 -4.11
N VAL A 162 -6.46 12.62 -4.44
CA VAL A 162 -5.83 12.58 -5.77
C VAL A 162 -6.86 12.38 -6.88
N ARG A 163 -7.78 11.43 -6.71
CA ARG A 163 -8.85 11.19 -7.69
C ARG A 163 -9.79 12.39 -7.84
N THR A 164 -10.16 13.04 -6.73
CA THR A 164 -10.99 14.26 -6.76
C THR A 164 -10.30 15.40 -7.51
N MET A 165 -8.99 15.59 -7.30
CA MET A 165 -8.21 16.59 -8.05
C MET A 165 -8.25 16.30 -9.55
N LEU A 166 -8.04 15.04 -9.95
CA LEU A 166 -8.07 14.63 -11.37
C LEU A 166 -9.45 14.85 -11.99
N GLN A 167 -10.52 14.48 -11.31
CA GLN A 167 -11.90 14.69 -11.75
C GLN A 167 -12.24 16.19 -11.94
N ASN A 168 -11.61 17.05 -11.14
CA ASN A 168 -11.76 18.51 -11.24
C ASN A 168 -10.76 19.16 -12.20
N GLY A 169 -10.00 18.37 -13.00
CA GLY A 169 -9.00 18.87 -13.94
C GLY A 169 -7.77 19.49 -13.28
N GLN A 170 -7.57 19.27 -11.98
CA GLN A 170 -6.42 19.77 -11.23
C GLN A 170 -5.20 18.87 -11.42
N ASN A 171 -4.00 19.45 -11.34
CA ASN A 171 -2.76 18.68 -11.40
C ASN A 171 -2.46 18.06 -10.01
N PRO A 172 -2.41 16.73 -9.87
CA PRO A 172 -2.14 16.07 -8.60
C PRO A 172 -0.65 16.04 -8.22
N TYR A 173 0.25 16.58 -9.04
CA TYR A 173 1.66 16.73 -8.67
C TYR A 173 1.78 17.78 -7.55
N PRO A 174 2.56 17.55 -6.46
CA PRO A 174 3.53 16.46 -6.27
C PRO A 174 2.99 15.23 -5.47
N TYR A 175 1.69 15.08 -5.31
CA TYR A 175 1.15 13.96 -4.51
C TYR A 175 1.39 12.58 -5.13
N ILE A 176 1.59 12.52 -6.44
CA ILE A 176 1.98 11.32 -7.19
C ILE A 176 3.20 11.62 -8.07
N THR A 177 3.92 10.60 -8.52
CA THR A 177 5.11 10.79 -9.38
C THR A 177 4.72 11.39 -10.75
N SER A 178 5.67 12.08 -11.39
CA SER A 178 5.44 12.65 -12.72
C SER A 178 5.06 11.59 -13.75
N SER A 179 5.71 10.43 -13.72
CA SER A 179 5.41 9.30 -14.60
C SER A 179 3.98 8.78 -14.45
N ILE A 180 3.48 8.70 -13.19
CA ILE A 180 2.08 8.34 -12.93
C ILE A 180 1.14 9.44 -13.42
N CYS A 181 1.48 10.72 -13.22
CA CYS A 181 0.70 11.84 -13.77
C CYS A 181 0.58 11.74 -15.29
N ASP A 182 1.67 11.46 -15.98
CA ASP A 182 1.73 11.36 -17.43
C ASP A 182 0.91 10.16 -17.94
N ALA A 183 1.02 9.00 -17.29
CA ALA A 183 0.21 7.84 -17.60
C ALA A 183 -1.29 8.12 -17.40
N ILE A 184 -1.67 8.75 -16.30
CA ILE A 184 -3.07 9.12 -16.02
C ILE A 184 -3.62 10.03 -17.09
N LYS A 185 -2.86 11.04 -17.52
CA LYS A 185 -3.27 11.97 -18.60
C LYS A 185 -3.39 11.25 -19.95
N THR A 186 -2.40 10.43 -20.30
CA THR A 186 -2.34 9.70 -21.57
C THR A 186 -3.53 8.77 -21.73
N TYR A 187 -3.82 7.99 -20.70
CA TYR A 187 -4.88 6.98 -20.73
C TYR A 187 -6.20 7.44 -20.11
N LYS A 188 -6.32 8.72 -19.76
CA LYS A 188 -7.53 9.32 -19.17
C LYS A 188 -8.04 8.59 -17.92
N PHE A 189 -7.13 8.02 -17.12
CA PHE A 189 -7.53 7.33 -15.90
C PHE A 189 -8.17 8.29 -14.90
N TYR A 190 -9.17 7.82 -14.18
CA TYR A 190 -9.97 8.56 -13.19
C TYR A 190 -10.82 9.70 -13.76
N THR A 191 -10.96 9.79 -15.06
CA THR A 191 -11.76 10.81 -15.76
C THR A 191 -12.72 10.18 -16.76
N ASP A 192 -13.55 11.00 -17.43
CA ASP A 192 -14.36 10.54 -18.55
C ASP A 192 -13.47 9.97 -19.66
N GLY A 193 -13.77 8.74 -20.10
CA GLY A 193 -12.95 8.02 -21.10
C GLY A 193 -11.99 6.98 -20.49
N GLN A 194 -12.08 6.74 -19.16
CA GLN A 194 -11.25 5.74 -18.49
C GLN A 194 -11.37 4.34 -19.09
N GLU A 195 -12.56 3.92 -19.53
CA GLU A 195 -12.75 2.58 -20.10
C GLU A 195 -11.94 2.35 -21.37
N GLU A 196 -11.93 3.34 -22.26
CA GLU A 196 -11.12 3.32 -23.48
C GLU A 196 -9.63 3.35 -23.13
N GLY A 197 -9.25 4.19 -22.20
CA GLY A 197 -7.87 4.29 -21.71
C GLY A 197 -7.35 2.98 -21.13
N ILE A 198 -8.16 2.27 -20.35
CA ILE A 198 -7.82 0.93 -19.83
C ILE A 198 -7.58 -0.06 -20.99
N LYS A 199 -8.45 -0.09 -22.00
CA LYS A 199 -8.29 -0.96 -23.16
C LYS A 199 -7.01 -0.65 -23.93
N GLU A 200 -6.71 0.63 -24.13
CA GLU A 200 -5.50 1.10 -24.81
C GLU A 200 -4.24 0.73 -24.02
N TRP A 201 -4.26 0.92 -22.69
CA TRP A 201 -3.15 0.54 -21.82
C TRP A 201 -2.82 -0.94 -21.98
N PHE A 202 -3.80 -1.84 -21.84
CA PHE A 202 -3.58 -3.29 -21.99
C PHE A 202 -3.08 -3.66 -23.39
N LYS A 203 -3.47 -2.96 -24.46
CA LYS A 203 -2.96 -3.18 -25.80
C LYS A 203 -1.46 -2.84 -25.92
N ASN A 204 -1.01 -1.80 -25.21
CA ASN A 204 0.37 -1.32 -25.29
C ASN A 204 1.31 -2.09 -24.34
N PHE A 205 0.84 -2.59 -23.20
CA PHE A 205 1.66 -3.27 -22.18
C PHE A 205 1.63 -4.81 -22.25
N LYS A 206 0.82 -5.42 -23.12
CA LYS A 206 0.83 -6.87 -23.39
C LYS A 206 1.84 -7.31 -24.46
N ARG A 207 2.78 -6.42 -24.81
CA ARG A 207 3.86 -6.73 -25.77
C ARG A 207 5.16 -7.05 -25.07
#